data_79d13c65c92166003096d97a82d4c426
#
_entry.id   79d13c65c92166003096d97a82d4c426
#
_cell.length_a   1.000
_cell.length_b   1.000
_cell.length_c   1.000
_cell.angle_alpha   90.00
_cell.angle_beta   90.00
_cell.angle_gamma   90.00
#
_symmetry.space_group_name_H-M   'P 1'
#
loop_
_entity.id
_entity.type
_entity.pdbx_description
1 polymer ?
#
loop_
_entity_poly.entity_id
_entity_poly.type
_entity_poly.pdbx_seq_one_letter_code
_entity_poly.pdbx_strand_id
1 'polypeptide(L)'
;QAWPAIAAGAHTLILAPTGAGKTLTAFLWGIDRLLTSPPPEGPARTRLLYLSPLRALAVDVEKNLRAPLVGIAHAAERLGHPVHTPTVGMRTGDTPADERRKLARNPPDLLITTPESLYLMLTSAARETLVNVEAVIIDEIHAVAATKRGSHLALTLERLTARCERPPQRIGLSATQRPLEEIAAFLGGFEEHPGGPGAGSGANDPRAGRGRRPRPVTI
;
A
#
# COMPACT_ATOMS: atom_id res chain seq x y z
N GLN A 1 17.48 9.28 -1.54
CA GLN A 1 18.02 7.92 -1.76
C GLN A 1 16.91 6.90 -2.08
N ALA A 2 15.73 6.96 -1.46
CA ALA A 2 14.66 5.98 -1.68
C ALA A 2 13.94 6.10 -3.04
N TRP A 3 13.85 7.29 -3.63
CA TRP A 3 13.07 7.53 -4.84
C TRP A 3 13.48 6.72 -6.07
N PRO A 4 14.77 6.52 -6.39
CA PRO A 4 15.13 5.67 -7.52
C PRO A 4 14.59 4.25 -7.41
N ALA A 5 14.65 3.66 -6.20
CA ALA A 5 14.11 2.33 -5.96
C ALA A 5 12.58 2.29 -6.07
N ILE A 6 11.89 3.29 -5.49
CA ILE A 6 10.44 3.41 -5.58
C ILE A 6 10.02 3.62 -7.03
N ALA A 7 10.68 4.50 -7.76
CA ALA A 7 10.37 4.78 -9.17
C ALA A 7 10.60 3.57 -10.09
N ALA A 8 11.58 2.72 -9.74
CA ALA A 8 11.83 1.46 -10.44
C ALA A 8 10.80 0.35 -10.11
N GLY A 9 9.82 0.61 -9.25
CA GLY A 9 8.80 -0.36 -8.85
C GLY A 9 9.28 -1.38 -7.80
N ALA A 10 10.47 -1.21 -7.21
CA ALA A 10 10.98 -2.13 -6.20
C ALA A 10 10.22 -2.00 -4.88
N HIS A 11 9.96 -3.11 -4.20
CA HIS A 11 9.54 -3.07 -2.81
C HIS A 11 10.62 -2.37 -1.99
N THR A 12 10.25 -1.37 -1.19
CA THR A 12 11.23 -0.46 -0.56
C THR A 12 10.92 -0.27 0.92
N LEU A 13 11.93 -0.45 1.77
CA LEU A 13 11.86 -0.13 3.19
C LEU A 13 12.62 1.16 3.46
N ILE A 14 11.91 2.21 3.89
CA ILE A 14 12.48 3.51 4.22
C ILE A 14 12.72 3.60 5.72
N LEU A 15 13.97 3.80 6.08
CA LEU A 15 14.41 3.92 7.47
C LEU A 15 14.87 5.36 7.73
N ALA A 16 14.24 6.01 8.69
CA ALA A 16 14.71 7.30 9.18
C ALA A 16 14.07 7.62 10.55
N PRO A 17 14.66 8.49 11.36
CA PRO A 17 14.05 8.95 12.60
C PRO A 17 12.65 9.56 12.38
N THR A 18 11.85 9.60 13.45
CA THR A 18 10.57 10.32 13.43
C THR A 18 10.79 11.81 13.10
N GLY A 19 9.93 12.37 12.26
CA GLY A 19 10.08 13.77 11.80
C GLY A 19 11.03 13.99 10.61
N ALA A 20 11.76 12.97 10.16
CA ALA A 20 12.70 13.07 9.03
C ALA A 20 12.04 13.09 7.62
N GLY A 21 10.74 13.22 7.53
CA GLY A 21 10.02 13.32 6.25
C GLY A 21 9.79 12.01 5.52
N LYS A 22 9.90 10.83 6.19
CA LYS A 22 9.65 9.50 5.58
C LYS A 22 8.31 9.43 4.85
N THR A 23 7.26 9.83 5.56
CA THR A 23 5.88 9.79 5.06
C THR A 23 5.73 10.65 3.81
N LEU A 24 6.25 11.88 3.84
CA LEU A 24 6.23 12.76 2.68
C LEU A 24 7.02 12.18 1.51
N THR A 25 8.17 11.56 1.76
CA THR A 25 8.99 10.92 0.73
C THR A 25 8.22 9.83 -0.02
N ALA A 26 7.51 8.96 0.70
CA ALA A 26 6.68 7.92 0.09
C ALA A 26 5.47 8.51 -0.66
N PHE A 27 4.82 9.51 -0.09
CA PHE A 27 3.65 10.13 -0.71
C PHE A 27 3.97 10.92 -1.97
N LEU A 28 5.08 11.66 -2.04
CA LEU A 28 5.40 12.50 -3.21
C LEU A 28 5.47 11.67 -4.49
N TRP A 29 6.06 10.49 -4.45
CA TRP A 29 6.05 9.58 -5.60
C TRP A 29 4.63 9.11 -5.96
N GLY A 30 3.85 8.70 -4.95
CA GLY A 30 2.48 8.25 -5.17
C GLY A 30 1.58 9.37 -5.70
N ILE A 31 1.74 10.59 -5.19
CA ILE A 31 1.02 11.78 -5.65
C ILE A 31 1.39 12.10 -7.10
N ASP A 32 2.68 12.09 -7.46
CA ASP A 32 3.14 12.31 -8.82
C ASP A 32 2.48 11.32 -9.78
N ARG A 33 2.45 10.04 -9.45
CA ARG A 33 1.75 9.00 -10.23
C ARG A 33 0.26 9.29 -10.38
N LEU A 34 -0.40 9.71 -9.31
CA LEU A 34 -1.83 10.02 -9.33
C LEU A 34 -2.15 11.27 -10.15
N LEU A 35 -1.27 12.27 -10.15
CA LEU A 35 -1.43 13.52 -10.90
C LEU A 35 -1.19 13.33 -12.40
N THR A 36 -0.19 12.51 -12.76
CA THR A 36 0.28 12.37 -14.16
C THR A 36 -0.42 11.26 -14.93
N SER A 37 -1.14 10.38 -14.24
CA SER A 37 -1.88 9.27 -14.88
C SER A 37 -3.38 9.42 -14.65
N PRO A 38 -4.21 9.29 -15.67
CA PRO A 38 -5.66 9.38 -15.51
C PRO A 38 -6.16 8.26 -14.58
N PRO A 39 -7.22 8.54 -13.78
CA PRO A 39 -7.81 7.50 -12.94
C PRO A 39 -8.44 6.41 -13.80
N PRO A 40 -8.44 5.15 -13.33
CA PRO A 40 -9.21 4.08 -13.97
C PRO A 40 -10.69 4.42 -14.03
N GLU A 41 -11.36 3.97 -15.06
CA GLU A 41 -12.82 4.07 -15.14
C GLU A 41 -13.49 3.05 -14.20
N GLY A 42 -14.69 3.41 -13.72
CA GLY A 42 -15.51 2.51 -12.91
C GLY A 42 -15.16 2.46 -11.42
N PRO A 43 -15.60 1.42 -10.71
CA PRO A 43 -15.50 1.32 -9.25
C PRO A 43 -14.08 0.99 -8.74
N ALA A 44 -13.16 0.52 -9.59
CA ALA A 44 -11.81 0.11 -9.21
C ALA A 44 -10.82 1.30 -9.25
N ARG A 45 -11.20 2.43 -8.68
CA ARG A 45 -10.46 3.69 -8.80
C ARG A 45 -9.28 3.83 -7.84
N THR A 46 -9.29 3.15 -6.69
CA THR A 46 -8.22 3.28 -5.70
C THR A 46 -6.91 2.70 -6.24
N ARG A 47 -5.89 3.56 -6.36
CA ARG A 47 -4.55 3.19 -6.85
C ARG A 47 -3.48 3.20 -5.77
N LEU A 48 -3.64 4.05 -4.76
CA LEU A 48 -2.70 4.15 -3.65
C LEU A 48 -3.39 3.86 -2.33
N LEU A 49 -2.84 2.90 -1.57
CA LEU A 49 -3.25 2.63 -0.20
C LEU A 49 -2.20 3.15 0.78
N TYR A 50 -2.65 3.79 1.85
CA TYR A 50 -1.84 4.09 3.01
C TYR A 50 -2.40 3.37 4.22
N LEU A 51 -1.58 2.50 4.81
CA LEU A 51 -1.92 1.70 5.99
C LEU A 51 -1.25 2.30 7.22
N SER A 52 -2.06 2.86 8.10
CA SER A 52 -1.60 3.32 9.41
C SER A 52 -2.00 2.31 10.49
N PRO A 53 -1.08 1.87 11.37
CA PRO A 53 -1.41 0.99 12.47
C PRO A 53 -2.24 1.67 13.55
N LEU A 54 -2.24 3.00 13.58
CA LEU A 54 -2.96 3.82 14.54
C LEU A 54 -3.91 4.79 13.84
N ARG A 55 -5.17 4.80 14.28
CA ARG A 55 -6.20 5.68 13.73
C ARG A 55 -5.84 7.17 13.84
N ALA A 56 -5.29 7.60 14.97
CA ALA A 56 -4.91 9.01 15.17
C ALA A 56 -3.92 9.46 14.10
N LEU A 57 -2.91 8.64 13.78
CA LEU A 57 -1.96 8.92 12.71
C LEU A 57 -2.63 8.99 11.33
N ALA A 58 -3.62 8.14 11.08
CA ALA A 58 -4.39 8.17 9.81
C ALA A 58 -5.09 9.52 9.61
N VAL A 59 -5.69 10.06 10.68
CA VAL A 59 -6.36 11.38 10.66
C VAL A 59 -5.36 12.52 10.42
N ASP A 60 -4.22 12.47 11.10
CA ASP A 60 -3.18 13.49 10.93
C ASP A 60 -2.59 13.49 9.53
N VAL A 61 -2.35 12.31 8.98
CA VAL A 61 -1.86 12.14 7.62
C VAL A 61 -2.87 12.67 6.60
N GLU A 62 -4.16 12.34 6.75
CA GLU A 62 -5.21 12.84 5.86
C GLU A 62 -5.25 14.37 5.82
N LYS A 63 -5.18 15.02 6.98
CA LYS A 63 -5.12 16.48 7.08
C LYS A 63 -3.86 17.06 6.44
N ASN A 64 -2.70 16.47 6.73
CA ASN A 64 -1.40 16.94 6.26
C ASN A 64 -1.17 16.72 4.76
N LEU A 65 -1.91 15.80 4.11
CA LEU A 65 -1.83 15.58 2.67
C LEU A 65 -2.59 16.61 1.84
N ARG A 66 -3.64 17.19 2.38
CA ARG A 66 -4.51 18.11 1.62
C ARG A 66 -3.75 19.34 1.11
N ALA A 67 -2.94 19.97 1.95
CA ALA A 67 -2.19 21.16 1.57
C ALA A 67 -1.14 20.90 0.48
N PRO A 68 -0.27 19.87 0.56
CA PRO A 68 0.63 19.48 -0.53
C PRO A 68 -0.09 19.18 -1.85
N LEU A 69 -1.21 18.45 -1.82
CA LEU A 69 -1.97 18.12 -3.03
C LEU A 69 -2.46 19.38 -3.75
N VAL A 70 -3.06 20.31 -3.01
CA VAL A 70 -3.53 21.59 -3.57
C VAL A 70 -2.35 22.42 -4.09
N GLY A 71 -1.26 22.50 -3.33
CA GLY A 71 -0.07 23.26 -3.72
C GLY A 71 0.59 22.73 -5.00
N ILE A 72 0.69 21.41 -5.14
CA ILE A 72 1.24 20.77 -6.35
C ILE A 72 0.30 21.00 -7.55
N ALA A 73 -1.01 20.83 -7.38
CA ALA A 73 -1.98 21.07 -8.45
C ALA A 73 -1.90 22.51 -8.95
N HIS A 74 -1.87 23.50 -8.07
CA HIS A 74 -1.72 24.91 -8.45
C HIS A 74 -0.36 25.22 -9.12
N ALA A 75 0.73 24.57 -8.65
CA ALA A 75 2.04 24.73 -9.30
C ALA A 75 2.02 24.16 -10.73
N ALA A 76 1.45 23.00 -10.92
CA ALA A 76 1.32 22.35 -12.24
C ALA A 76 0.48 23.22 -13.19
N GLU A 77 -0.65 23.75 -12.74
CA GLU A 77 -1.50 24.65 -13.52
C GLU A 77 -0.73 25.90 -13.97
N ARG A 78 0.03 26.54 -13.06
CA ARG A 78 0.86 27.72 -13.40
C ARG A 78 1.95 27.40 -14.42
N LEU A 79 2.43 26.16 -14.46
CA LEU A 79 3.43 25.70 -15.42
C LEU A 79 2.80 25.22 -16.73
N GLY A 80 1.48 25.31 -16.89
CA GLY A 80 0.77 24.88 -18.08
C GLY A 80 0.64 23.36 -18.23
N HIS A 81 0.84 22.61 -17.16
CA HIS A 81 0.67 21.16 -17.12
C HIS A 81 -0.70 20.80 -16.53
N PRO A 82 -1.68 20.40 -17.34
CA PRO A 82 -2.97 19.95 -16.80
C PRO A 82 -2.76 18.66 -15.99
N VAL A 83 -3.23 18.66 -14.75
CA VAL A 83 -3.15 17.52 -13.86
C VAL A 83 -4.53 17.14 -13.35
N HIS A 84 -4.73 15.84 -13.15
CA HIS A 84 -5.88 15.35 -12.39
C HIS A 84 -5.65 15.60 -10.90
N THR A 85 -6.59 16.27 -10.23
CA THR A 85 -6.50 16.43 -8.77
C THR A 85 -6.95 15.14 -8.07
N PRO A 86 -6.04 14.40 -7.42
CA PRO A 86 -6.39 13.14 -6.78
C PRO A 86 -7.36 13.34 -5.62
N THR A 87 -8.32 12.44 -5.50
CA THR A 87 -9.22 12.38 -4.36
C THR A 87 -8.62 11.55 -3.24
N VAL A 88 -8.74 12.05 -2.00
CA VAL A 88 -8.29 11.36 -0.79
C VAL A 88 -9.50 10.98 0.05
N GLY A 89 -9.53 9.74 0.51
CA GLY A 89 -10.55 9.25 1.43
C GLY A 89 -9.95 8.46 2.58
N MET A 90 -10.65 8.42 3.69
CA MET A 90 -10.25 7.65 4.87
C MET A 90 -11.35 6.65 5.26
N ARG A 91 -10.94 5.40 5.53
CA ARG A 91 -11.82 4.37 6.08
C ARG A 91 -11.14 3.65 7.23
N THR A 92 -11.72 3.77 8.41
CA THR A 92 -11.27 3.09 9.64
C THR A 92 -12.41 2.25 10.23
N GLY A 93 -12.16 1.59 11.35
CA GLY A 93 -13.18 0.84 12.08
C GLY A 93 -14.40 1.67 12.48
N ASP A 94 -14.20 2.96 12.74
CA ASP A 94 -15.25 3.88 13.22
C ASP A 94 -15.93 4.67 12.10
N THR A 95 -15.51 4.47 10.83
CA THR A 95 -16.19 5.12 9.70
C THR A 95 -17.65 4.70 9.64
N PRO A 96 -18.61 5.66 9.68
CA PRO A 96 -20.04 5.36 9.67
C PRO A 96 -20.47 4.55 8.44
N ALA A 97 -21.56 3.80 8.56
CA ALA A 97 -22.02 2.89 7.51
C ALA A 97 -22.41 3.61 6.20
N ASP A 98 -22.95 4.82 6.30
CA ASP A 98 -23.29 5.67 5.14
C ASP A 98 -22.03 6.19 4.43
N GLU A 99 -21.01 6.60 5.17
CA GLU A 99 -19.71 6.98 4.60
C GLU A 99 -19.01 5.80 3.96
N ARG A 100 -19.04 4.60 4.57
CA ARG A 100 -18.53 3.38 3.95
C ARG A 100 -19.22 3.10 2.62
N ARG A 101 -20.55 3.30 2.53
CA ARG A 101 -21.31 3.15 1.29
C ARG A 101 -20.90 4.20 0.24
N LYS A 102 -20.66 5.46 0.64
CA LYS A 102 -20.16 6.52 -0.25
C LYS A 102 -18.79 6.16 -0.81
N LEU A 103 -17.85 5.72 0.04
CA LEU A 103 -16.52 5.30 -0.38
C LEU A 103 -16.55 4.08 -1.30
N ALA A 104 -17.50 3.17 -1.15
CA ALA A 104 -17.66 2.03 -2.03
C ALA A 104 -18.25 2.40 -3.42
N ARG A 105 -19.11 3.43 -3.46
CA ARG A 105 -19.69 3.93 -4.73
C ARG A 105 -18.75 4.87 -5.48
N ASN A 106 -18.03 5.71 -4.74
CA ASN A 106 -17.09 6.70 -5.26
C ASN A 106 -15.74 6.51 -4.56
N PRO A 107 -14.95 5.49 -4.92
CA PRO A 107 -13.67 5.23 -4.29
C PRO A 107 -12.69 6.37 -4.55
N PRO A 108 -11.88 6.76 -3.55
CA PRO A 108 -10.84 7.76 -3.74
C PRO A 108 -9.65 7.18 -4.50
N ASP A 109 -8.86 8.04 -5.13
CA ASP A 109 -7.60 7.64 -5.76
C ASP A 109 -6.57 7.18 -4.73
N LEU A 110 -6.53 7.86 -3.57
CA LEU A 110 -5.73 7.51 -2.40
C LEU A 110 -6.65 7.18 -1.22
N LEU A 111 -6.55 5.96 -0.72
CA LEU A 111 -7.31 5.52 0.46
C LEU A 111 -6.39 5.35 1.66
N ILE A 112 -6.68 6.09 2.73
CA ILE A 112 -6.05 5.96 4.04
C ILE A 112 -6.90 4.99 4.87
N THR A 113 -6.27 3.94 5.41
CA THR A 113 -7.00 2.92 6.18
C THR A 113 -6.12 2.26 7.25
N THR A 114 -6.73 1.37 8.04
CA THR A 114 -6.01 0.52 9.00
C THR A 114 -5.94 -0.92 8.50
N PRO A 115 -4.99 -1.74 9.00
CA PRO A 115 -4.89 -3.16 8.64
C PRO A 115 -6.22 -3.91 8.78
N GLU A 116 -6.93 -3.69 9.87
CA GLU A 116 -8.20 -4.35 10.16
C GLU A 116 -9.29 -3.93 9.19
N SER A 117 -9.35 -2.64 8.86
CA SER A 117 -10.32 -2.13 7.88
C SER A 117 -10.04 -2.63 6.47
N LEU A 118 -8.77 -2.73 6.07
CA LEU A 118 -8.41 -3.32 4.78
C LEU A 118 -8.86 -4.79 4.70
N TYR A 119 -8.64 -5.56 5.76
CA TYR A 119 -9.13 -6.94 5.82
C TYR A 119 -10.66 -7.02 5.62
N LEU A 120 -11.41 -6.17 6.32
CA LEU A 120 -12.87 -6.11 6.18
C LEU A 120 -13.31 -5.67 4.78
N MET A 121 -12.54 -4.81 4.10
CA MET A 121 -12.80 -4.46 2.70
C MET A 121 -12.62 -5.66 1.79
N LEU A 122 -11.53 -6.40 1.94
CA LEU A 122 -11.22 -7.57 1.12
C LEU A 122 -12.22 -8.72 1.30
N THR A 123 -12.91 -8.77 2.45
CA THR A 123 -13.95 -9.79 2.74
C THR A 123 -15.37 -9.32 2.41
N SER A 124 -15.53 -8.14 1.81
CA SER A 124 -16.82 -7.54 1.47
C SER A 124 -16.88 -7.12 0.00
N ALA A 125 -18.03 -6.63 -0.48
CA ALA A 125 -18.16 -6.08 -1.83
C ALA A 125 -17.19 -4.91 -2.10
N ALA A 126 -16.70 -4.22 -1.07
CA ALA A 126 -15.71 -3.14 -1.22
C ALA A 126 -14.37 -3.62 -1.80
N ARG A 127 -14.10 -4.92 -1.85
CA ARG A 127 -12.90 -5.50 -2.51
C ARG A 127 -12.77 -5.09 -3.98
N GLU A 128 -13.89 -4.82 -4.65
CA GLU A 128 -13.89 -4.42 -6.06
C GLU A 128 -13.22 -3.06 -6.29
N THR A 129 -13.21 -2.19 -5.26
CA THR A 129 -12.54 -0.88 -5.33
C THR A 129 -11.02 -0.97 -5.29
N LEU A 130 -10.46 -2.13 -4.94
CA LEU A 130 -9.04 -2.37 -4.68
C LEU A 130 -8.29 -3.08 -5.82
N VAL A 131 -8.98 -3.42 -6.90
CA VAL A 131 -8.42 -4.23 -8.01
C VAL A 131 -7.22 -3.54 -8.68
N ASN A 132 -7.26 -2.21 -8.78
CA ASN A 132 -6.24 -1.40 -9.45
C ASN A 132 -5.26 -0.75 -8.49
N VAL A 133 -5.09 -1.27 -7.27
CA VAL A 133 -4.08 -0.76 -6.34
C VAL A 133 -2.69 -1.02 -6.90
N GLU A 134 -1.96 0.07 -7.16
CA GLU A 134 -0.60 0.08 -7.70
C GLU A 134 0.46 0.02 -6.60
N ALA A 135 0.19 0.68 -5.47
CA ALA A 135 1.13 0.70 -4.35
C ALA A 135 0.43 0.74 -2.99
N VAL A 136 1.12 0.17 -1.99
CA VAL A 136 0.72 0.17 -0.59
C VAL A 136 1.84 0.75 0.25
N ILE A 137 1.58 1.87 0.91
CA ILE A 137 2.48 2.46 1.90
C ILE A 137 2.06 1.92 3.27
N ILE A 138 2.99 1.32 4.00
CA ILE A 138 2.76 0.74 5.34
C ILE A 138 3.57 1.56 6.34
N ASP A 139 2.86 2.37 7.12
CA ASP A 139 3.50 3.25 8.10
C ASP A 139 3.78 2.51 9.41
N GLU A 140 4.84 2.97 10.09
CA GLU A 140 5.30 2.41 11.37
C GLU A 140 5.34 0.87 11.37
N ILE A 141 5.81 0.28 10.27
CA ILE A 141 5.77 -1.17 10.03
C ILE A 141 6.42 -1.96 11.17
N HIS A 142 7.46 -1.40 11.81
CA HIS A 142 8.14 -2.00 12.95
C HIS A 142 7.22 -2.20 14.17
N ALA A 143 6.21 -1.34 14.34
CA ALA A 143 5.27 -1.45 15.45
C ALA A 143 4.33 -2.65 15.34
N VAL A 144 4.19 -3.22 14.14
CA VAL A 144 3.29 -4.35 13.91
C VAL A 144 4.00 -5.64 13.53
N ALA A 145 5.17 -5.59 12.88
CA ALA A 145 5.84 -6.73 12.26
C ALA A 145 6.00 -7.94 13.21
N ALA A 146 6.44 -7.72 14.45
CA ALA A 146 6.65 -8.78 15.44
C ALA A 146 5.41 -9.14 16.27
N THR A 147 4.22 -8.72 15.88
CA THR A 147 2.99 -8.90 16.66
C THR A 147 1.98 -9.81 15.96
N LYS A 148 0.94 -10.25 16.69
CA LYS A 148 -0.21 -10.96 16.09
C LYS A 148 -0.91 -10.09 15.02
N ARG A 149 -0.96 -8.77 15.19
CA ARG A 149 -1.47 -7.84 14.18
C ARG A 149 -0.62 -7.87 12.92
N GLY A 150 0.71 -8.04 13.06
CA GLY A 150 1.61 -8.20 11.93
C GLY A 150 1.29 -9.46 11.12
N SER A 151 1.13 -10.60 11.77
CA SER A 151 0.75 -11.84 11.05
C SER A 151 -0.56 -11.68 10.29
N HIS A 152 -1.55 -11.00 10.89
CA HIS A 152 -2.81 -10.67 10.22
C HIS A 152 -2.60 -9.72 9.05
N LEU A 153 -1.76 -8.68 9.20
CA LEU A 153 -1.42 -7.75 8.13
C LEU A 153 -0.70 -8.44 6.98
N ALA A 154 0.28 -9.31 7.26
CA ALA A 154 0.99 -10.07 6.24
C ALA A 154 0.01 -10.88 5.37
N LEU A 155 -0.91 -11.62 5.99
CA LEU A 155 -1.95 -12.36 5.27
C LEU A 155 -2.87 -11.43 4.48
N THR A 156 -3.22 -10.27 5.03
CA THR A 156 -4.07 -9.27 4.37
C THR A 156 -3.38 -8.70 3.12
N LEU A 157 -2.07 -8.45 3.18
CA LEU A 157 -1.28 -7.98 2.03
C LEU A 157 -1.18 -9.04 0.93
N GLU A 158 -1.03 -10.31 1.27
CA GLU A 158 -1.05 -11.39 0.27
C GLU A 158 -2.43 -11.54 -0.39
N ARG A 159 -3.51 -11.40 0.38
CA ARG A 159 -4.88 -11.38 -0.15
C ARG A 159 -5.13 -10.18 -1.08
N LEU A 160 -4.61 -9.00 -0.72
CA LEU A 160 -4.66 -7.84 -1.59
C LEU A 160 -3.90 -8.09 -2.89
N THR A 161 -2.68 -8.64 -2.80
CA THR A 161 -1.88 -9.00 -3.98
C THR A 161 -2.62 -9.96 -4.90
N ALA A 162 -3.26 -10.99 -4.35
CA ALA A 162 -4.06 -11.94 -5.11
C ALA A 162 -5.33 -11.32 -5.72
N ARG A 163 -5.81 -10.20 -5.20
CA ARG A 163 -7.01 -9.49 -5.69
C ARG A 163 -6.68 -8.49 -6.79
N CYS A 164 -5.51 -7.87 -6.75
CA CYS A 164 -5.09 -6.85 -7.71
C CYS A 164 -4.78 -7.47 -9.08
N GLU A 165 -5.03 -6.73 -10.17
CA GLU A 165 -4.63 -7.14 -11.53
C GLU A 165 -3.12 -7.31 -11.67
N ARG A 166 -2.36 -6.47 -10.96
CA ARG A 166 -0.90 -6.57 -10.84
C ARG A 166 -0.49 -6.53 -9.38
N PRO A 167 0.54 -7.26 -8.98
CA PRO A 167 1.05 -7.19 -7.62
C PRO A 167 1.40 -5.75 -7.23
N PRO A 168 0.80 -5.17 -6.19
CA PRO A 168 1.09 -3.80 -5.80
C PRO A 168 2.50 -3.68 -5.21
N GLN A 169 3.17 -2.57 -5.51
CA GLN A 169 4.43 -2.22 -4.87
C GLN A 169 4.19 -1.99 -3.37
N ARG A 170 5.10 -2.50 -2.53
CA ARG A 170 5.03 -2.31 -1.07
C ARG A 170 6.14 -1.36 -0.62
N ILE A 171 5.76 -0.30 0.08
CA ILE A 171 6.65 0.72 0.62
C ILE A 171 6.46 0.74 2.14
N GLY A 172 7.44 0.27 2.88
CA GLY A 172 7.43 0.27 4.34
C GLY A 172 8.12 1.51 4.89
N LEU A 173 7.50 2.14 5.90
CA LEU A 173 8.11 3.23 6.65
C LEU A 173 8.39 2.75 8.06
N SER A 174 9.62 2.90 8.51
CA SER A 174 10.05 2.43 9.83
C SER A 174 10.95 3.46 10.51
N ALA A 175 10.86 3.53 11.84
CA ALA A 175 11.95 4.08 12.62
C ALA A 175 13.18 3.16 12.48
N THR A 176 14.35 3.70 12.83
CA THR A 176 15.61 2.94 12.85
C THR A 176 15.56 1.89 13.95
N GLN A 177 15.09 0.70 13.64
CA GLN A 177 15.06 -0.48 14.52
C GLN A 177 15.77 -1.65 13.87
N ARG A 178 16.27 -2.57 14.68
CA ARG A 178 16.92 -3.81 14.23
C ARG A 178 16.13 -5.01 14.76
N PRO A 179 16.14 -6.17 14.09
CA PRO A 179 16.85 -6.47 12.83
C PRO A 179 16.08 -5.98 11.59
N LEU A 180 16.79 -5.38 10.63
CA LEU A 180 16.19 -4.80 9.42
C LEU A 180 15.70 -5.87 8.45
N GLU A 181 16.40 -6.98 8.38
CA GLU A 181 16.13 -8.10 7.49
C GLU A 181 14.77 -8.74 7.79
N GLU A 182 14.38 -8.83 9.06
CA GLU A 182 13.06 -9.35 9.45
C GLU A 182 11.93 -8.42 9.03
N ILE A 183 12.12 -7.10 9.18
CA ILE A 183 11.14 -6.10 8.75
C ILE A 183 11.03 -6.09 7.22
N ALA A 184 12.16 -6.21 6.52
CA ALA A 184 12.18 -6.30 5.07
C ALA A 184 11.50 -7.59 4.57
N ALA A 185 11.79 -8.73 5.17
CA ALA A 185 11.12 -10.00 4.86
C ALA A 185 9.61 -9.95 5.12
N PHE A 186 9.20 -9.31 6.23
CA PHE A 186 7.79 -9.08 6.53
C PHE A 186 7.13 -8.19 5.46
N LEU A 187 7.76 -7.11 5.04
CA LEU A 187 7.27 -6.19 4.01
C LEU A 187 7.14 -6.90 2.66
N GLY A 188 8.19 -7.59 2.23
CA GLY A 188 8.25 -8.28 0.94
C GLY A 188 7.23 -9.42 0.85
N GLY A 189 7.11 -10.21 1.91
CA GLY A 189 6.34 -11.45 1.87
C GLY A 189 6.97 -12.46 0.91
N PHE A 190 6.13 -13.31 0.30
CA PHE A 190 6.60 -14.39 -0.57
C PHE A 190 5.92 -14.34 -1.94
N GLU A 191 6.63 -14.79 -2.96
CA GLU A 191 6.08 -15.06 -4.29
C GLU A 191 6.21 -16.54 -4.66
N GLU A 192 5.32 -17.03 -5.50
CA GLU A 192 5.43 -18.38 -6.05
C GLU A 192 6.54 -18.41 -7.09
N HIS A 193 7.42 -19.41 -6.99
CA HIS A 193 8.51 -19.62 -7.93
C HIS A 193 8.38 -21.01 -8.57
N PRO A 194 8.28 -21.13 -9.88
CA PRO A 194 8.32 -22.44 -10.55
C PRO A 194 9.69 -23.08 -10.31
N GLY A 195 9.73 -24.26 -9.72
CA GLY A 195 10.95 -25.04 -9.52
C GLY A 195 11.71 -24.87 -8.20
N GLY A 196 11.10 -24.32 -7.15
CA GLY A 196 11.69 -24.25 -5.81
C GLY A 196 11.74 -25.62 -5.09
N PRO A 197 12.63 -25.80 -4.06
CA PRO A 197 12.76 -27.03 -3.29
C PRO A 197 11.52 -27.31 -2.43
N GLY A 198 10.54 -27.87 -3.00
CA GLY A 198 9.24 -28.32 -2.45
C GLY A 198 8.62 -29.34 -3.38
N ALA A 199 9.30 -29.66 -4.47
CA ALA A 199 8.94 -30.74 -5.40
C ALA A 199 9.25 -32.11 -4.76
N GLY A 200 8.56 -32.43 -3.66
CA GLY A 200 8.52 -33.76 -3.09
C GLY A 200 7.67 -34.67 -3.96
N SER A 201 8.24 -35.79 -4.32
CA SER A 201 7.74 -36.91 -5.08
C SER A 201 6.28 -37.32 -4.78
N GLY A 202 5.35 -36.77 -5.56
CA GLY A 202 3.97 -37.23 -5.61
C GLY A 202 3.36 -36.86 -6.95
N ALA A 203 3.30 -37.81 -7.87
CA ALA A 203 2.95 -37.61 -9.27
C ALA A 203 1.53 -37.08 -9.56
N ASN A 204 0.73 -36.71 -8.56
CA ASN A 204 -0.65 -36.25 -8.73
C ASN A 204 -1.05 -35.07 -7.85
N ASP A 205 -0.12 -34.32 -7.22
CA ASP A 205 -0.49 -33.09 -6.50
C ASP A 205 -0.31 -31.89 -7.46
N PRO A 206 -1.40 -31.18 -7.84
CA PRO A 206 -1.30 -29.99 -8.69
C PRO A 206 -0.52 -28.84 -8.03
N ARG A 207 -0.10 -28.97 -6.74
CA ARG A 207 0.75 -28.06 -6.01
C ARG A 207 2.22 -28.51 -5.97
N ALA A 208 2.53 -29.72 -6.45
CA ALA A 208 3.88 -30.24 -6.56
C ALA A 208 4.62 -29.44 -7.64
N GLY A 209 5.59 -28.64 -7.23
CA GLY A 209 6.45 -27.88 -8.14
C GLY A 209 6.45 -26.36 -7.97
N ARG A 210 5.66 -25.81 -7.05
CA ARG A 210 5.69 -24.36 -6.75
C ARG A 210 6.40 -24.11 -5.42
N GLY A 211 7.65 -23.70 -5.50
CA GLY A 211 8.38 -23.18 -4.34
C GLY A 211 7.94 -21.75 -4.02
N ARG A 212 8.14 -21.33 -2.77
CA ARG A 212 7.96 -19.94 -2.37
C ARG A 212 9.31 -19.32 -2.11
N ARG A 213 9.57 -18.13 -2.65
CA ARG A 213 10.75 -17.35 -2.33
C ARG A 213 10.36 -15.99 -1.74
N PRO A 214 11.19 -15.42 -0.87
CA PRO A 214 10.98 -14.03 -0.41
C PRO A 214 11.06 -13.08 -1.59
N ARG A 215 10.15 -12.09 -1.66
CA ARG A 215 10.28 -10.98 -2.61
C ARG A 215 11.43 -10.08 -2.19
N PRO A 216 12.26 -9.62 -3.14
CA PRO A 216 13.35 -8.70 -2.84
C PRO A 216 12.82 -7.35 -2.34
N VAL A 217 13.48 -6.79 -1.33
CA VAL A 217 13.17 -5.47 -0.76
C VAL A 217 14.45 -4.64 -0.73
N THR A 218 14.39 -3.43 -1.26
CA THR A 218 15.46 -2.43 -1.16
C THR A 218 15.33 -1.69 0.19
N ILE A 219 16.43 -1.55 0.92
CA ILE A 219 16.50 -0.87 2.21
C ILE A 219 17.27 0.45 2.05
#